data_e40674bcb32060e0bb66590d6fc72b93
#
_entry.id   e40674bcb32060e0bb66590d6fc72b93
#
_cell.length_a   1.000
_cell.length_b   1.000
_cell.length_c   1.000
_cell.angle_alpha   90.00
_cell.angle_beta   90.00
_cell.angle_gamma   90.00
#
_symmetry.space_group_name_H-M   'P 1'
#
loop_
_entity.id
_entity.type
_entity.pdbx_description
1 polymer ?
#
loop_
_entity_poly.entity_id
_entity_poly.type
_entity_poly.pdbx_seq_one_letter_code
_entity_poly.pdbx_strand_id
1 'polypeptide(L)'
;MQPYMCGITKEKAGPGLTYRTDLPVPQINDDEVLIKVHVTAICGTDVHIYDWDPWSACRVVPPMIVGHETAGDVVAIGRNVTQ
;
A
#
# COMPACT_ATOMS: atom_id res chain seq x y z
N MET A 1 -11.69 3.12 15.13
CA MET A 1 -10.83 3.21 13.92
C MET A 1 -11.62 3.91 12.82
N GLN A 2 -10.99 4.81 12.11
CA GLN A 2 -11.65 5.50 11.00
C GLN A 2 -11.83 4.54 9.84
N PRO A 3 -12.92 4.67 9.06
CA PRO A 3 -13.19 3.77 7.94
C PRO A 3 -12.29 4.01 6.72
N TYR A 4 -11.68 5.18 6.61
CA TYR A 4 -10.86 5.56 5.46
C TYR A 4 -9.46 5.95 5.88
N MET A 5 -8.52 5.80 4.96
CA MET A 5 -7.11 6.14 5.17
C MET A 5 -6.55 6.89 3.97
N CYS A 6 -5.39 7.50 4.18
CA CYS A 6 -4.64 8.17 3.11
C CYS A 6 -3.62 7.20 2.51
N GLY A 7 -3.33 7.38 1.23
CA GLY A 7 -2.32 6.57 0.58
C GLY A 7 -1.95 7.11 -0.80
N ILE A 8 -0.87 6.56 -1.33
CA ILE A 8 -0.39 6.83 -2.69
C ILE A 8 -0.78 5.64 -3.56
N THR A 9 -1.43 5.92 -4.68
CA THR A 9 -1.93 4.85 -5.56
C THR A 9 -1.46 5.04 -6.99
N LYS A 10 -1.39 3.92 -7.71
CA LYS A 10 -1.30 3.88 -9.17
C LYS A 10 -2.69 3.57 -9.70
N GLU A 11 -3.38 4.61 -10.20
CA GLU A 11 -4.78 4.48 -10.59
C GLU A 11 -4.96 3.90 -11.99
N LYS A 12 -4.01 4.13 -12.88
CA LYS A 12 -4.09 3.68 -14.27
C LYS A 12 -2.70 3.47 -14.84
N ALA A 13 -2.63 2.74 -15.95
CA ALA A 13 -1.38 2.58 -16.69
C ALA A 13 -0.89 3.94 -17.19
N GLY A 14 0.40 4.19 -17.04
CA GLY A 14 1.01 5.44 -17.44
C GLY A 14 1.78 6.10 -16.30
N PRO A 15 2.54 7.15 -16.58
CA PRO A 15 3.32 7.87 -15.58
C PRO A 15 2.45 8.53 -14.52
N GLY A 16 3.02 8.69 -13.32
CA GLY A 16 2.40 9.43 -12.23
C GLY A 16 1.81 8.55 -11.15
N LEU A 17 1.58 9.16 -9.99
CA LEU A 17 0.92 8.56 -8.84
C LEU A 17 -0.12 9.53 -8.31
N THR A 18 -1.08 9.01 -7.56
CA THR A 18 -2.18 9.81 -7.01
C THR A 18 -2.16 9.71 -5.49
N TYR A 19 -2.28 10.85 -4.81
CA TYR A 19 -2.51 10.88 -3.36
C TYR A 19 -4.02 10.85 -3.11
N ARG A 20 -4.45 9.87 -2.31
CA ARG A 20 -5.87 9.71 -1.99
C ARG A 20 -6.09 9.70 -0.48
N THR A 21 -7.22 10.23 -0.06
CA THR A 21 -7.62 10.28 1.35
C THR A 21 -8.86 9.42 1.62
N ASP A 22 -9.35 8.71 0.61
CA ASP A 22 -10.61 7.96 0.66
C ASP A 22 -10.42 6.46 0.47
N LEU A 23 -9.22 5.97 0.73
CA LEU A 23 -8.95 4.53 0.62
C LEU A 23 -9.59 3.81 1.81
N PRO A 24 -10.27 2.67 1.59
CA PRO A 24 -10.81 1.92 2.71
C PRO A 24 -9.68 1.30 3.52
N VAL A 25 -9.84 1.30 4.84
CA VAL A 25 -8.93 0.58 5.73
C VAL A 25 -9.12 -0.91 5.46
N PRO A 26 -8.03 -1.67 5.20
CA PRO A 26 -8.17 -3.07 4.85
C PRO A 26 -8.67 -3.89 6.03
N GLN A 27 -9.38 -4.97 5.71
CA GLN A 27 -9.80 -5.96 6.70
C GLN A 27 -8.82 -7.12 6.66
N ILE A 28 -8.39 -7.56 7.84
CA ILE A 28 -7.43 -8.66 7.96
C ILE A 28 -8.16 -10.00 8.05
N ASN A 29 -7.52 -11.05 7.55
CA ASN A 29 -7.97 -12.41 7.77
C ASN A 29 -7.33 -12.97 9.06
N ASP A 30 -7.60 -14.25 9.35
CA ASP A 30 -7.16 -14.87 10.59
C ASP A 30 -5.65 -14.99 10.74
N ASP A 31 -4.90 -14.89 9.66
CA ASP A 31 -3.45 -15.07 9.64
C ASP A 31 -2.68 -13.77 9.46
N GLU A 32 -3.37 -12.64 9.44
CA GLU A 32 -2.77 -11.34 9.13
C GLU A 32 -2.76 -10.41 10.34
N VAL A 33 -1.92 -9.38 10.25
CA VAL A 33 -1.92 -8.28 11.21
C VAL A 33 -2.23 -6.99 10.48
N LEU A 34 -2.85 -6.04 11.19
CA LEU A 34 -3.08 -4.70 10.67
C LEU A 34 -2.09 -3.75 11.34
N ILE A 35 -1.35 -3.03 10.51
CA ILE A 35 -0.34 -2.08 10.99
C ILE A 35 -0.80 -0.66 10.69
N LYS A 36 -0.80 0.18 11.72
CA LYS A 36 -0.97 1.63 11.53
C LYS A 36 0.38 2.21 11.18
N VAL A 37 0.55 2.61 9.92
CA VAL A 37 1.83 3.08 9.39
C VAL A 37 2.15 4.45 9.95
N HIS A 38 3.36 4.61 10.49
CA HIS A 38 3.88 5.90 10.93
C HIS A 38 4.81 6.50 9.90
N VAL A 39 5.62 5.66 9.26
CA VAL A 39 6.65 6.11 8.32
C VAL A 39 6.68 5.14 7.14
N THR A 40 6.81 5.67 5.95
CA THR A 40 7.05 4.88 4.75
C THR A 40 8.20 5.50 3.97
N ALA A 41 9.02 4.65 3.36
CA ALA A 41 10.16 5.08 2.55
C ALA A 41 9.89 4.79 1.08
N ILE A 42 10.53 5.58 0.23
CA ILE A 42 10.48 5.38 -1.22
C ILE A 42 11.68 4.54 -1.63
N CYS A 43 11.45 3.50 -2.42
CA CYS A 43 12.54 2.73 -3.00
C CYS A 43 12.52 2.81 -4.52
N GLY A 44 13.56 2.22 -5.16
CA GLY A 44 13.68 2.26 -6.61
C GLY A 44 12.48 1.67 -7.34
N THR A 45 11.84 0.65 -6.75
CA THR A 45 10.63 0.07 -7.32
C THR A 45 9.51 1.10 -7.46
N ASP A 46 9.35 1.96 -6.47
CA ASP A 46 8.32 3.01 -6.51
C ASP A 46 8.59 4.01 -7.62
N VAL A 47 9.86 4.33 -7.88
CA VAL A 47 10.26 5.22 -8.97
C VAL A 47 9.92 4.59 -10.31
N HIS A 48 10.19 3.30 -10.49
CA HIS A 48 9.81 2.58 -11.71
C HIS A 48 8.30 2.59 -11.94
N ILE A 49 7.53 2.41 -10.88
CA ILE A 49 6.06 2.45 -10.98
C ILE A 49 5.60 3.85 -11.34
N TYR A 50 6.20 4.89 -10.75
CA TYR A 50 5.88 6.27 -11.10
C TYR A 50 6.12 6.52 -12.59
N ASP A 51 7.29 6.13 -13.09
CA ASP A 51 7.68 6.34 -14.48
C ASP A 51 6.93 5.44 -15.45
N TRP A 52 6.35 4.37 -14.97
CA TRP A 52 5.65 3.37 -15.75
C TRP A 52 6.54 2.76 -16.83
N ASP A 53 7.72 2.30 -16.42
CA ASP A 53 8.67 1.67 -17.34
C ASP A 53 8.18 0.28 -17.78
N PRO A 54 8.86 -0.37 -18.75
CA PRO A 54 8.43 -1.69 -19.22
C PRO A 54 8.38 -2.75 -18.13
N TRP A 55 9.26 -2.67 -17.13
CA TRP A 55 9.23 -3.60 -16.00
C TRP A 55 7.92 -3.47 -15.21
N SER A 56 7.54 -2.23 -14.87
CA SER A 56 6.30 -1.97 -14.13
C SER A 56 5.07 -2.31 -14.95
N ALA A 57 5.08 -1.96 -16.23
CA ALA A 57 3.94 -2.23 -17.12
C ALA A 57 3.63 -3.73 -17.22
N CYS A 58 4.65 -4.59 -17.06
CA CYS A 58 4.48 -6.03 -17.09
C CYS A 58 4.03 -6.62 -15.75
N ARG A 59 4.21 -5.92 -14.65
CA ARG A 59 4.03 -6.49 -13.30
C ARG A 59 2.92 -5.84 -12.48
N VAL A 60 2.62 -4.58 -12.74
CA VAL A 60 1.67 -3.82 -11.94
C VAL A 60 0.32 -3.75 -12.65
N VAL A 61 -0.72 -4.13 -11.95
CA VAL A 61 -2.11 -4.07 -12.44
C VAL A 61 -2.83 -2.97 -11.66
N PRO A 62 -3.03 -1.78 -12.25
CA PRO A 62 -3.79 -0.72 -11.57
C PRO A 62 -5.27 -1.07 -11.44
N PRO A 63 -5.97 -0.54 -10.43
CA PRO A 63 -5.47 0.34 -9.39
C PRO A 63 -4.72 -0.45 -8.30
N MET A 64 -3.71 0.17 -7.73
CA MET A 64 -2.86 -0.46 -6.71
C MET A 64 -2.36 0.58 -5.72
N ILE A 65 -2.28 0.21 -4.45
CA ILE A 65 -1.62 1.04 -3.44
C ILE A 65 -0.12 0.81 -3.55
N VAL A 66 0.64 1.90 -3.61
CA VAL A 66 2.09 1.86 -3.81
C VAL A 66 2.79 2.05 -2.46
N GLY A 67 3.93 1.42 -2.31
CA GLY A 67 4.77 1.51 -1.11
C GLY A 67 4.86 0.18 -0.38
N HIS A 68 6.07 -0.21 -0.01
CA HIS A 68 6.31 -1.49 0.65
C HIS A 68 7.38 -1.43 1.73
N GLU A 69 7.96 -0.24 1.98
CA GLU A 69 8.96 -0.05 3.02
C GLU A 69 8.34 0.82 4.11
N THR A 70 7.75 0.18 5.10
CA THR A 70 6.97 0.88 6.11
C THR A 70 7.38 0.46 7.52
N ALA A 71 7.10 1.34 8.48
CA ALA A 71 7.20 1.05 9.89
C ALA A 71 5.98 1.64 10.60
N GLY A 72 5.49 0.93 11.60
CA GLY A 72 4.31 1.39 12.32
C GLY A 72 3.97 0.47 13.49
N ASP A 73 2.80 0.65 14.04
CA ASP A 73 2.32 -0.12 15.18
C ASP A 73 1.28 -1.15 14.75
N VAL A 74 1.38 -2.34 15.31
CA VAL A 74 0.33 -3.36 15.14
C VAL A 74 -0.89 -2.90 15.94
N VAL A 75 -2.02 -2.72 15.26
CA VAL A 75 -3.27 -2.26 15.90
C VAL A 75 -4.35 -3.33 15.92
N ALA A 76 -4.20 -4.39 15.16
CA ALA A 76 -5.09 -5.54 15.19
C ALA A 76 -4.35 -6.77 14.71
N ILE A 77 -4.73 -7.94 15.24
CA ILE A 77 -4.15 -9.22 14.85
C ILE A 77 -5.28 -10.18 14.50
N GLY A 78 -4.99 -11.07 13.54
CA GLY A 78 -5.89 -12.15 13.20
C GLY A 78 -5.93 -13.21 14.28
N ARG A 79 -6.98 -14.01 14.26
CA ARG A 79 -7.24 -15.02 15.30
C ARG A 79 -6.11 -16.05 15.44
N ASN A 80 -5.45 -16.39 14.32
CA ASN A 80 -4.40 -17.40 14.30
C ASN A 80 -3.00 -16.84 14.54
N VAL A 81 -2.87 -15.52 14.68
CA VAL A 81 -1.57 -14.88 14.84
C VAL A 81 -1.12 -15.04 16.27
N THR A 82 0.03 -15.69 16.45
CA THR A 82 0.72 -15.79 17.73
C THR A 82 2.02 -15.05 17.64
N GLN A 83 2.43 -14.41 18.70
CA GLN A 83 3.54 -13.50 18.76
C GLN A 83 4.88 -14.20 18.58
#